data_ae9cf53133da0ae26b9f2ccf3d9fd75d
#
_entry.id   ae9cf53133da0ae26b9f2ccf3d9fd75d
#
_cell.length_a   1.000
_cell.length_b   1.000
_cell.length_c   1.000
_cell.angle_alpha   90.00
_cell.angle_beta   90.00
_cell.angle_gamma   90.00
#
_symmetry.space_group_name_H-M   'P 1'
#
loop_
_entity.id
_entity.type
_entity.pdbx_description
1 polymer ?
#
loop_
_entity_poly.entity_id
_entity_poly.type
_entity_poly.pdbx_seq_one_letter_code
_entity_poly.pdbx_strand_id
1 'polypeptide(L)'
;MEKKFDLKKFLSNNAIIILIILLALFVGCTTQNFFTVTNGKNLLLNVAPRFIIACGVSGCLITKGTDLSAGRQVGLAACFSAMLLQSVDYSARMLPWLPDIPWPVALLIVIAIMACFGAINGCIIAFLKVPPFIATLGMQTIVYGLCSVITNNQPMGGYKQSYLTVASGTLGPIPFLAIFALIVGIFFWFLYNKTRHGKYMYAIGGNENAAQVAGVNVTASLIRIYILASCMYALGGFLVGAKAGGASTNTGNGYELEAIAACTIGGVSTNGGVGKVSGVLVGVLVFEVLKICLQFLGVDPAYTYIAQGLVIVIAVALDLRKYLAKK
;
A
#
# COMPACT_ATOMS: atom_id res chain seq x y z
N MET A 1 -25.85 27.68 -15.07
CA MET A 1 -24.52 28.12 -15.54
C MET A 1 -23.69 26.89 -15.90
N GLU A 2 -23.57 26.56 -17.16
CA GLU A 2 -22.67 25.49 -17.62
C GLU A 2 -21.23 25.89 -17.29
N LYS A 3 -20.58 25.07 -16.44
CA LYS A 3 -19.14 25.24 -16.21
C LYS A 3 -18.40 24.93 -17.51
N LYS A 4 -17.93 25.94 -18.21
CA LYS A 4 -17.04 25.77 -19.36
C LYS A 4 -15.87 24.89 -18.93
N PHE A 5 -15.64 23.78 -19.66
CA PHE A 5 -14.53 22.86 -19.43
C PHE A 5 -13.20 23.61 -19.66
N ASP A 6 -12.45 23.83 -18.59
CA ASP A 6 -11.13 24.46 -18.65
C ASP A 6 -10.07 23.40 -18.93
N LEU A 7 -9.74 23.24 -20.21
CA LEU A 7 -8.74 22.28 -20.70
C LEU A 7 -7.37 22.49 -20.06
N LYS A 8 -6.94 23.72 -19.83
CA LYS A 8 -5.65 24.05 -19.23
C LYS A 8 -5.59 23.56 -17.77
N LYS A 9 -6.66 23.78 -17.03
CA LYS A 9 -6.81 23.31 -15.65
C LYS A 9 -6.90 21.78 -15.57
N PHE A 10 -7.59 21.14 -16.51
CA PHE A 10 -7.68 19.68 -16.61
C PHE A 10 -6.30 19.05 -16.87
N LEU A 11 -5.55 19.55 -17.87
CA LEU A 11 -4.20 19.11 -18.21
C LEU A 11 -3.24 19.30 -17.03
N SER A 12 -3.25 20.46 -16.40
CA SER A 12 -2.39 20.72 -15.23
C SER A 12 -2.70 19.80 -14.04
N ASN A 13 -3.99 19.50 -13.79
CA ASN A 13 -4.39 18.66 -12.68
C ASN A 13 -4.06 17.18 -12.89
N ASN A 14 -3.99 16.71 -14.14
CA ASN A 14 -3.76 15.30 -14.48
C ASN A 14 -2.46 15.09 -15.25
N ALA A 15 -1.52 16.03 -15.17
CA ALA A 15 -0.29 16.04 -15.98
C ALA A 15 0.51 14.72 -15.85
N ILE A 16 0.69 14.21 -14.64
CA ILE A 16 1.43 12.94 -14.38
C ILE A 16 0.69 11.76 -15.04
N ILE A 17 -0.62 11.66 -14.86
CA ILE A 17 -1.42 10.57 -15.43
C ILE A 17 -1.35 10.60 -16.97
N ILE A 18 -1.47 11.78 -17.56
CA ILE A 18 -1.40 11.97 -19.02
C ILE A 18 -0.02 11.59 -19.53
N LEU A 19 1.05 12.03 -18.86
CA LEU A 19 2.42 11.70 -19.24
C LEU A 19 2.67 10.19 -19.21
N ILE A 20 2.18 9.47 -18.19
CA ILE A 20 2.33 8.02 -18.09
C ILE A 20 1.51 7.28 -19.14
N ILE A 21 0.31 7.77 -19.49
CA ILE A 21 -0.48 7.21 -20.58
C ILE A 21 0.24 7.39 -21.92
N LEU A 22 0.81 8.56 -22.18
CA LEU A 22 1.59 8.81 -23.39
C LEU A 22 2.84 7.93 -23.45
N LEU A 23 3.55 7.77 -22.32
CA LEU A 23 4.68 6.85 -22.21
C LEU A 23 4.27 5.41 -22.52
N ALA A 24 3.15 4.95 -21.94
CA ALA A 24 2.64 3.59 -22.18
C ALA A 24 2.25 3.35 -23.63
N LEU A 25 1.64 4.35 -24.28
CA LEU A 25 1.33 4.28 -25.72
C LEU A 25 2.62 4.26 -26.56
N PHE A 26 3.59 5.11 -26.25
CA PHE A 26 4.90 5.11 -26.94
C PHE A 26 5.59 3.76 -26.83
N VAL A 27 5.71 3.20 -25.61
CA VAL A 27 6.33 1.90 -25.38
C VAL A 27 5.55 0.79 -26.09
N GLY A 28 4.22 0.83 -26.04
CA GLY A 28 3.38 -0.14 -26.71
C GLY A 28 3.47 -0.13 -28.24
N CYS A 29 3.81 1.03 -28.84
CA CYS A 29 4.05 1.15 -30.26
C CYS A 29 5.48 0.76 -30.68
N THR A 30 6.45 0.87 -29.77
CA THR A 30 7.88 0.65 -30.07
C THR A 30 8.40 -0.74 -29.64
N THR A 31 7.74 -1.38 -28.66
CA THR A 31 8.19 -2.67 -28.11
C THR A 31 7.17 -3.77 -28.39
N GLN A 32 7.70 -4.96 -28.71
CA GLN A 32 6.84 -6.14 -28.90
C GLN A 32 6.29 -6.65 -27.55
N ASN A 33 5.11 -7.26 -27.58
CA ASN A 33 4.48 -7.91 -26.43
C ASN A 33 4.03 -7.00 -25.27
N PHE A 34 4.10 -5.67 -25.40
CA PHE A 34 3.63 -4.77 -24.37
C PHE A 34 2.11 -4.90 -24.17
N PHE A 35 1.31 -4.86 -25.23
CA PHE A 35 -0.15 -5.03 -25.19
C PHE A 35 -0.57 -6.50 -25.30
N THR A 36 -0.02 -7.37 -24.45
CA THR A 36 -0.43 -8.78 -24.38
C THR A 36 -1.26 -9.05 -23.13
N VAL A 37 -2.10 -10.10 -23.21
CA VAL A 37 -2.88 -10.58 -22.06
C VAL A 37 -1.96 -10.97 -20.90
N THR A 38 -0.81 -11.56 -21.21
CA THR A 38 0.21 -11.93 -20.21
C THR A 38 0.73 -10.71 -19.46
N ASN A 39 1.10 -9.64 -20.17
CA ASN A 39 1.56 -8.41 -19.54
C ASN A 39 0.44 -7.74 -18.73
N GLY A 40 -0.80 -7.75 -19.22
CA GLY A 40 -1.96 -7.30 -18.46
C GLY A 40 -2.17 -8.09 -17.15
N LYS A 41 -2.00 -9.41 -17.17
CA LYS A 41 -2.02 -10.25 -15.95
C LYS A 41 -0.88 -9.88 -14.99
N ASN A 42 0.33 -9.69 -15.50
CA ASN A 42 1.48 -9.28 -14.70
C ASN A 42 1.25 -7.90 -14.04
N LEU A 43 0.65 -6.95 -14.77
CA LEU A 43 0.25 -5.67 -14.21
C LEU A 43 -0.71 -5.85 -13.03
N LEU A 44 -1.75 -6.67 -13.19
CA LEU A 44 -2.72 -6.94 -12.12
C LEU A 44 -2.06 -7.61 -10.90
N LEU A 45 -1.14 -8.57 -11.13
CA LEU A 45 -0.38 -9.23 -10.06
C LEU A 45 0.52 -8.27 -9.29
N ASN A 46 1.02 -7.21 -9.94
CA ASN A 46 1.84 -6.19 -9.29
C ASN A 46 0.98 -5.14 -8.57
N VAL A 47 -0.07 -4.67 -9.21
CA VAL A 47 -0.97 -3.63 -8.69
C VAL A 47 -1.72 -4.10 -7.44
N ALA A 48 -2.17 -5.36 -7.40
CA ALA A 48 -3.06 -5.86 -6.36
C ALA A 48 -2.51 -5.69 -4.93
N PRO A 49 -1.32 -6.22 -4.56
CA PRO A 49 -0.81 -6.05 -3.21
C PRO A 49 -0.46 -4.59 -2.89
N ARG A 50 0.06 -3.83 -3.88
CA ARG A 50 0.38 -2.41 -3.69
C ARG A 50 -0.86 -1.55 -3.46
N PHE A 51 -1.96 -1.84 -4.16
CA PHE A 51 -3.23 -1.16 -3.94
C PHE A 51 -3.79 -1.42 -2.54
N ILE A 52 -3.70 -2.66 -2.04
CA ILE A 52 -4.13 -3.03 -0.69
C ILE A 52 -3.32 -2.24 0.36
N ILE A 53 -2.00 -2.18 0.21
CA ILE A 53 -1.10 -1.41 1.08
C ILE A 53 -1.45 0.09 1.01
N ALA A 54 -1.64 0.64 -0.19
CA ALA A 54 -1.99 2.03 -0.41
C ALA A 54 -3.37 2.39 0.17
N CYS A 55 -4.35 1.47 0.18
CA CYS A 55 -5.61 1.66 0.88
C CYS A 55 -5.38 1.87 2.39
N GLY A 56 -4.48 1.09 3.02
CA GLY A 56 -4.10 1.29 4.42
C GLY A 56 -3.49 2.66 4.66
N VAL A 57 -2.47 3.02 3.87
CA VAL A 57 -1.77 4.32 3.95
C VAL A 57 -2.72 5.49 3.72
N SER A 58 -3.70 5.35 2.81
CA SER A 58 -4.61 6.43 2.46
C SER A 58 -5.45 6.93 3.66
N GLY A 59 -5.84 6.04 4.56
CA GLY A 59 -6.57 6.40 5.78
C GLY A 59 -5.74 7.30 6.70
N CYS A 60 -4.47 6.94 6.88
CA CYS A 60 -3.53 7.74 7.66
C CYS A 60 -3.32 9.13 7.02
N LEU A 61 -3.07 9.19 5.71
CA LEU A 61 -2.88 10.46 4.99
C LEU A 61 -4.11 11.37 5.09
N ILE A 62 -5.32 10.84 4.93
CA ILE A 62 -6.55 11.63 5.05
C ILE A 62 -6.66 12.28 6.44
N THR A 63 -6.11 11.68 7.49
CA THR A 63 -6.07 12.26 8.85
C THR A 63 -4.80 13.06 9.15
N LYS A 64 -4.06 13.50 8.13
CA LYS A 64 -2.78 14.22 8.25
C LYS A 64 -1.66 13.39 8.90
N GLY A 65 -1.81 12.07 8.93
CA GLY A 65 -0.80 11.14 9.43
C GLY A 65 -0.02 10.53 8.27
N THR A 66 1.30 10.57 8.33
CA THR A 66 2.17 9.83 7.41
C THR A 66 2.64 8.57 8.10
N ASP A 67 2.34 7.40 7.54
CA ASP A 67 2.79 6.13 8.11
C ASP A 67 4.00 5.60 7.34
N LEU A 68 5.19 5.86 7.87
CA LEU A 68 6.45 5.36 7.30
C LEU A 68 6.74 3.92 7.67
N SER A 69 6.05 3.35 8.66
CA SER A 69 6.27 1.97 9.06
C SER A 69 5.64 0.94 8.12
N ALA A 70 4.81 1.39 7.17
CA ALA A 70 4.02 0.53 6.28
C ALA A 70 4.87 -0.52 5.54
N GLY A 71 5.96 -0.12 4.90
CA GLY A 71 6.82 -1.04 4.15
C GLY A 71 7.48 -2.09 5.02
N ARG A 72 7.98 -1.71 6.20
CA ARG A 72 8.60 -2.67 7.13
C ARG A 72 7.56 -3.57 7.79
N GLN A 73 6.34 -3.10 8.05
CA GLN A 73 5.24 -3.95 8.48
C GLN A 73 4.83 -4.96 7.40
N VAL A 74 4.82 -4.57 6.13
CA VAL A 74 4.63 -5.49 4.99
C VAL A 74 5.71 -6.56 4.98
N GLY A 75 6.98 -6.19 5.16
CA GLY A 75 8.11 -7.11 5.23
C GLY A 75 7.99 -8.10 6.40
N LEU A 76 7.70 -7.61 7.59
CA LEU A 76 7.50 -8.45 8.77
C LEU A 76 6.31 -9.41 8.59
N ALA A 77 5.20 -8.92 8.00
CA ALA A 77 4.04 -9.76 7.69
C ALA A 77 4.38 -10.86 6.68
N ALA A 78 5.17 -10.55 5.65
CA ALA A 78 5.67 -11.55 4.72
C ALA A 78 6.55 -12.60 5.41
N CYS A 79 7.43 -12.18 6.33
CA CYS A 79 8.27 -13.07 7.11
C CYS A 79 7.46 -13.97 8.06
N PHE A 80 6.48 -13.43 8.78
CA PHE A 80 5.59 -14.26 9.60
C PHE A 80 4.78 -15.24 8.73
N SER A 81 4.30 -14.80 7.58
CA SER A 81 3.59 -15.69 6.64
C SER A 81 4.50 -16.81 6.16
N ALA A 82 5.77 -16.49 5.88
CA ALA A 82 6.79 -17.46 5.53
C ALA A 82 6.98 -18.51 6.63
N MET A 83 7.23 -18.08 7.86
CA MET A 83 7.45 -18.96 9.01
C MET A 83 6.28 -19.92 9.27
N LEU A 84 5.04 -19.43 9.14
CA LEU A 84 3.83 -20.20 9.37
C LEU A 84 3.49 -21.18 8.24
N LEU A 85 3.93 -20.89 7.01
CA LEU A 85 3.48 -21.58 5.80
C LEU A 85 4.62 -22.26 5.01
N GLN A 86 5.77 -22.50 5.65
CA GLN A 86 6.78 -23.40 5.10
C GLN A 86 6.24 -24.84 5.01
N SER A 87 6.64 -25.55 3.94
CA SER A 87 6.31 -26.98 3.79
C SER A 87 6.81 -27.80 4.98
N VAL A 88 6.05 -28.81 5.37
CA VAL A 88 6.42 -29.72 6.46
C VAL A 88 7.71 -30.45 6.14
N ASP A 89 7.93 -30.78 4.87
CA ASP A 89 9.10 -31.53 4.39
C ASP A 89 10.33 -30.63 4.12
N TYR A 90 10.21 -29.32 4.37
CA TYR A 90 11.33 -28.41 4.13
C TYR A 90 12.39 -28.53 5.22
N SER A 91 13.61 -28.93 4.83
CA SER A 91 14.71 -29.24 5.77
C SER A 91 15.16 -28.05 6.63
N ALA A 92 15.04 -26.83 6.11
CA ALA A 92 15.39 -25.59 6.82
C ALA A 92 14.15 -24.86 7.38
N ARG A 93 13.14 -25.61 7.80
CA ARG A 93 11.91 -25.06 8.39
C ARG A 93 12.23 -24.33 9.69
N MET A 94 11.78 -23.08 9.83
CA MET A 94 12.06 -22.26 11.01
C MET A 94 11.30 -22.71 12.26
N LEU A 95 10.08 -23.26 12.07
CA LEU A 95 9.23 -23.75 13.16
C LEU A 95 8.93 -25.25 12.97
N PRO A 96 9.91 -26.17 13.24
CA PRO A 96 9.73 -27.60 12.99
C PRO A 96 8.59 -28.24 13.80
N TRP A 97 8.31 -27.69 14.99
CA TRP A 97 7.25 -28.14 15.91
C TRP A 97 5.83 -27.71 15.51
N LEU A 98 5.71 -26.76 14.56
CA LEU A 98 4.41 -26.23 14.15
C LEU A 98 3.71 -27.24 13.23
N PRO A 99 2.44 -27.63 13.48
CA PRO A 99 1.67 -28.48 12.56
C PRO A 99 1.43 -27.77 11.22
N ASP A 100 0.93 -28.48 10.23
CA ASP A 100 0.52 -27.88 8.96
C ASP A 100 -0.73 -27.00 9.16
N ILE A 101 -0.55 -25.68 9.07
CA ILE A 101 -1.61 -24.69 9.27
C ILE A 101 -2.19 -24.29 7.92
N PRO A 102 -3.53 -24.30 7.74
CA PRO A 102 -4.16 -23.76 6.53
C PRO A 102 -3.82 -22.27 6.34
N TRP A 103 -3.59 -21.86 5.08
CA TRP A 103 -3.21 -20.47 4.79
C TRP A 103 -4.21 -19.40 5.32
N PRO A 104 -5.55 -19.62 5.37
CA PRO A 104 -6.46 -18.62 5.94
C PRO A 104 -6.23 -18.40 7.44
N VAL A 105 -5.89 -19.46 8.19
CA VAL A 105 -5.57 -19.34 9.62
C VAL A 105 -4.27 -18.58 9.81
N ALA A 106 -3.24 -18.89 9.02
CA ALA A 106 -1.98 -18.14 9.05
C ALA A 106 -2.20 -16.66 8.74
N LEU A 107 -3.02 -16.34 7.74
CA LEU A 107 -3.38 -14.95 7.41
C LEU A 107 -4.04 -14.25 8.60
N LEU A 108 -4.99 -14.88 9.28
CA LEU A 108 -5.64 -14.28 10.45
C LEU A 108 -4.65 -14.03 11.60
N ILE A 109 -3.71 -14.96 11.84
CA ILE A 109 -2.65 -14.77 12.84
C ILE A 109 -1.77 -13.57 12.47
N VAL A 110 -1.34 -13.47 11.21
CA VAL A 110 -0.50 -12.36 10.74
C VAL A 110 -1.25 -11.03 10.83
N ILE A 111 -2.54 -10.98 10.47
CA ILE A 111 -3.37 -9.78 10.63
C ILE A 111 -3.47 -9.39 12.12
N ALA A 112 -3.70 -10.33 13.02
CA ALA A 112 -3.79 -10.05 14.45
C ALA A 112 -2.47 -9.47 15.01
N ILE A 113 -1.32 -10.06 14.63
CA ILE A 113 0.00 -9.57 15.03
C ILE A 113 0.23 -8.13 14.51
N MET A 114 -0.03 -7.88 13.22
CA MET A 114 0.17 -6.55 12.65
C MET A 114 -0.81 -5.53 13.20
N ALA A 115 -2.03 -5.92 13.54
CA ALA A 115 -3.00 -5.05 14.21
C ALA A 115 -2.48 -4.51 15.56
N CYS A 116 -1.68 -5.31 16.30
CA CYS A 116 -1.02 -4.83 17.52
C CYS A 116 -0.02 -3.70 17.22
N PHE A 117 0.78 -3.80 16.16
CA PHE A 117 1.69 -2.71 15.76
C PHE A 117 0.90 -1.45 15.35
N GLY A 118 -0.21 -1.61 14.65
CA GLY A 118 -1.12 -0.52 14.33
C GLY A 118 -1.73 0.12 15.57
N ALA A 119 -2.13 -0.70 16.56
CA ALA A 119 -2.64 -0.21 17.83
C ALA A 119 -1.58 0.59 18.59
N ILE A 120 -0.34 0.10 18.64
CA ILE A 120 0.79 0.79 19.28
C ILE A 120 1.04 2.15 18.60
N ASN A 121 1.16 2.19 17.26
CA ASN A 121 1.30 3.44 16.51
C ASN A 121 0.14 4.40 16.81
N GLY A 122 -1.09 3.91 16.72
CA GLY A 122 -2.29 4.69 17.01
C GLY A 122 -2.31 5.26 18.44
N CYS A 123 -1.90 4.45 19.43
CA CYS A 123 -1.81 4.89 20.82
C CYS A 123 -0.73 5.96 21.03
N ILE A 124 0.47 5.78 20.47
CA ILE A 124 1.56 6.76 20.56
C ILE A 124 1.11 8.11 19.98
N ILE A 125 0.49 8.09 18.81
CA ILE A 125 0.03 9.32 18.13
C ILE A 125 -1.14 9.95 18.84
N ALA A 126 -2.15 9.16 19.25
CA ALA A 126 -3.39 9.68 19.78
C ALA A 126 -3.29 10.10 21.27
N PHE A 127 -2.60 9.32 22.11
CA PHE A 127 -2.47 9.60 23.55
C PHE A 127 -1.25 10.46 23.86
N LEU A 128 -0.06 10.10 23.32
CA LEU A 128 1.18 10.81 23.63
C LEU A 128 1.36 12.05 22.74
N LYS A 129 0.47 12.27 21.77
CA LYS A 129 0.52 13.40 20.82
C LYS A 129 1.87 13.51 20.07
N VAL A 130 2.57 12.39 19.91
CA VAL A 130 3.78 12.34 19.09
C VAL A 130 3.40 12.57 17.62
N PRO A 131 4.12 13.44 16.90
CA PRO A 131 3.87 13.64 15.47
C PRO A 131 3.91 12.30 14.70
N PRO A 132 2.92 12.02 13.83
CA PRO A 132 2.81 10.73 13.14
C PRO A 132 4.09 10.30 12.42
N PHE A 133 4.77 11.25 11.76
CA PHE A 133 6.03 11.00 11.07
C PHE A 133 7.12 10.42 12.02
N ILE A 134 7.27 11.00 13.21
CA ILE A 134 8.27 10.55 14.19
C ILE A 134 7.89 9.20 14.78
N ALA A 135 6.63 9.03 15.17
CA ALA A 135 6.14 7.77 15.75
C ALA A 135 6.33 6.60 14.77
N THR A 136 5.94 6.79 13.51
CA THR A 136 6.00 5.74 12.50
C THR A 136 7.41 5.49 11.98
N LEU A 137 8.28 6.50 11.95
CA LEU A 137 9.72 6.32 11.65
C LEU A 137 10.41 5.47 12.74
N GLY A 138 10.10 5.74 14.03
CA GLY A 138 10.57 4.91 15.13
C GLY A 138 10.06 3.47 15.00
N MET A 139 8.76 3.30 14.73
CA MET A 139 8.16 1.98 14.51
C MET A 139 8.78 1.25 13.30
N GLN A 140 9.08 1.94 12.22
CA GLN A 140 9.79 1.40 11.05
C GLN A 140 11.11 0.72 11.47
N THR A 141 11.89 1.41 12.31
CA THR A 141 13.18 0.91 12.81
C THR A 141 12.99 -0.28 13.75
N ILE A 142 12.01 -0.22 14.66
CA ILE A 142 11.67 -1.31 15.58
C ILE A 142 11.26 -2.56 14.79
N VAL A 143 10.35 -2.42 13.82
CA VAL A 143 9.85 -3.55 13.01
C VAL A 143 10.96 -4.17 12.17
N TYR A 144 11.87 -3.36 11.61
CA TYR A 144 13.04 -3.87 10.90
C TYR A 144 13.96 -4.67 11.83
N GLY A 145 14.26 -4.14 13.02
CA GLY A 145 15.06 -4.83 14.04
C GLY A 145 14.42 -6.16 14.45
N LEU A 146 13.12 -6.16 14.75
CA LEU A 146 12.38 -7.38 15.08
C LEU A 146 12.42 -8.41 13.93
N CYS A 147 12.22 -7.98 12.70
CA CYS A 147 12.32 -8.83 11.53
C CYS A 147 13.72 -9.46 11.44
N SER A 148 14.78 -8.67 11.63
CA SER A 148 16.17 -9.13 11.60
C SER A 148 16.48 -10.16 12.69
N VAL A 149 16.01 -9.92 13.91
CA VAL A 149 16.19 -10.85 15.03
C VAL A 149 15.44 -12.16 14.78
N ILE A 150 14.17 -12.10 14.39
CA ILE A 150 13.33 -13.27 14.19
C ILE A 150 13.86 -14.13 13.02
N THR A 151 14.35 -13.52 11.95
CA THR A 151 14.82 -14.25 10.77
C THR A 151 16.31 -14.56 10.78
N ASN A 152 17.05 -14.11 11.79
CA ASN A 152 18.53 -14.14 11.81
C ASN A 152 19.13 -13.56 10.52
N ASN A 153 18.47 -12.56 9.91
CA ASN A 153 18.83 -11.95 8.61
C ASN A 153 18.89 -12.95 7.44
N GLN A 154 18.34 -14.15 7.59
CA GLN A 154 18.31 -15.14 6.52
C GLN A 154 17.04 -15.02 5.68
N PRO A 155 17.14 -15.13 4.35
CA PRO A 155 15.97 -15.20 3.50
C PRO A 155 15.22 -16.51 3.75
N MET A 156 13.89 -16.44 3.73
CA MET A 156 13.01 -17.58 3.96
C MET A 156 12.30 -17.97 2.67
N GLY A 157 12.28 -19.28 2.41
CA GLY A 157 11.57 -19.89 1.30
C GLY A 157 10.97 -21.23 1.73
N GLY A 158 10.76 -22.14 0.78
CA GLY A 158 10.24 -23.49 1.06
C GLY A 158 8.75 -23.50 1.40
N TYR A 159 7.97 -22.62 0.74
CA TYR A 159 6.54 -22.49 0.99
C TYR A 159 5.74 -23.68 0.47
N LYS A 160 4.71 -24.04 1.19
CA LYS A 160 3.76 -25.05 0.74
C LYS A 160 2.95 -24.59 -0.47
N GLN A 161 2.61 -25.55 -1.35
CA GLN A 161 1.94 -25.27 -2.62
C GLN A 161 0.60 -24.54 -2.45
N SER A 162 -0.16 -24.85 -1.40
CA SER A 162 -1.44 -24.19 -1.13
C SER A 162 -1.32 -22.69 -0.87
N TYR A 163 -0.18 -22.23 -0.31
CA TYR A 163 0.11 -20.81 -0.14
C TYR A 163 0.54 -20.15 -1.46
N LEU A 164 1.42 -20.82 -2.21
CA LEU A 164 1.84 -20.31 -3.53
C LEU A 164 0.67 -20.18 -4.50
N THR A 165 -0.31 -21.08 -4.41
CA THR A 165 -1.52 -21.03 -5.24
C THR A 165 -2.36 -19.76 -4.99
N VAL A 166 -2.29 -19.15 -3.81
CA VAL A 166 -2.95 -17.86 -3.55
C VAL A 166 -2.46 -16.77 -4.52
N ALA A 167 -1.19 -16.80 -4.91
CA ALA A 167 -0.64 -15.83 -5.84
C ALA A 167 -0.66 -16.30 -7.30
N SER A 168 -0.44 -17.60 -7.55
CA SER A 168 -0.36 -18.16 -8.91
C SER A 168 -1.74 -18.56 -9.47
N GLY A 169 -2.74 -18.73 -8.62
CA GLY A 169 -4.09 -19.14 -9.02
C GLY A 169 -4.83 -18.06 -9.78
N THR A 170 -5.73 -18.53 -10.66
CA THR A 170 -6.58 -17.66 -11.49
C THR A 170 -8.01 -18.15 -11.51
N LEU A 171 -8.96 -17.23 -11.59
CA LEU A 171 -10.36 -17.51 -11.91
C LEU A 171 -10.62 -17.07 -13.37
N GLY A 172 -10.52 -18.00 -14.30
CA GLY A 172 -10.49 -17.67 -15.71
C GLY A 172 -9.28 -16.78 -16.06
N PRO A 173 -9.48 -15.60 -16.67
CA PRO A 173 -8.38 -14.69 -17.00
C PRO A 173 -7.86 -13.87 -15.80
N ILE A 174 -8.59 -13.85 -14.67
CA ILE A 174 -8.36 -12.95 -13.54
C ILE A 174 -7.49 -13.64 -12.47
N PRO A 175 -6.32 -13.08 -12.09
CA PRO A 175 -5.51 -13.59 -10.98
C PRO A 175 -6.22 -13.44 -9.63
N PHE A 176 -6.04 -14.40 -8.71
CA PHE A 176 -6.62 -14.33 -7.36
C PHE A 176 -6.22 -13.07 -6.61
N LEU A 177 -4.99 -12.58 -6.79
CA LEU A 177 -4.55 -11.33 -6.19
C LEU A 177 -5.43 -10.14 -6.56
N ALA A 178 -5.88 -10.07 -7.82
CA ALA A 178 -6.78 -9.01 -8.28
C ALA A 178 -8.17 -9.11 -7.63
N ILE A 179 -8.62 -10.33 -7.32
CA ILE A 179 -9.87 -10.55 -6.58
C ILE A 179 -9.74 -10.02 -5.14
N PHE A 180 -8.62 -10.31 -4.45
CA PHE A 180 -8.36 -9.73 -3.13
C PHE A 180 -8.34 -8.20 -3.17
N ALA A 181 -7.68 -7.61 -4.16
CA ALA A 181 -7.64 -6.16 -4.34
C ALA A 181 -9.04 -5.57 -4.60
N LEU A 182 -9.86 -6.23 -5.40
CA LEU A 182 -11.24 -5.82 -5.68
C LEU A 182 -12.10 -5.84 -4.40
N ILE A 183 -12.03 -6.91 -3.61
CA ILE A 183 -12.74 -7.04 -2.33
C ILE A 183 -12.33 -5.91 -1.38
N VAL A 184 -11.03 -5.67 -1.22
CA VAL A 184 -10.50 -4.59 -0.40
C VAL A 184 -10.95 -3.22 -0.94
N GLY A 185 -10.91 -3.02 -2.25
CA GLY A 185 -11.36 -1.77 -2.88
C GLY A 185 -12.83 -1.47 -2.59
N ILE A 186 -13.70 -2.47 -2.73
CA ILE A 186 -15.14 -2.35 -2.41
C ILE A 186 -15.34 -2.08 -0.91
N PHE A 187 -14.61 -2.80 -0.04
CA PHE A 187 -14.67 -2.61 1.40
C PHE A 187 -14.27 -1.18 1.79
N PHE A 188 -13.13 -0.66 1.28
CA PHE A 188 -12.68 0.68 1.58
C PHE A 188 -13.58 1.76 0.97
N TRP A 189 -14.12 1.52 -0.25
CA TRP A 189 -15.11 2.42 -0.83
C TRP A 189 -16.34 2.54 0.07
N PHE A 190 -16.87 1.42 0.56
CA PHE A 190 -18.00 1.42 1.49
C PHE A 190 -17.63 2.10 2.81
N LEU A 191 -16.48 1.75 3.39
CA LEU A 191 -15.99 2.29 4.65
C LEU A 191 -15.87 3.82 4.60
N TYR A 192 -15.28 4.37 3.55
CA TYR A 192 -15.06 5.81 3.40
C TYR A 192 -16.33 6.60 3.11
N ASN A 193 -17.24 6.04 2.30
CA ASN A 193 -18.40 6.79 1.81
C ASN A 193 -19.68 6.54 2.61
N LYS A 194 -19.83 5.38 3.27
CA LYS A 194 -21.10 4.94 3.85
C LYS A 194 -21.08 4.78 5.36
N THR A 195 -19.91 4.87 6.03
CA THR A 195 -19.80 4.63 7.47
C THR A 195 -19.46 5.89 8.28
N ARG A 196 -19.71 5.82 9.60
CA ARG A 196 -19.26 6.85 10.55
C ARG A 196 -17.74 6.96 10.59
N HIS A 197 -17.00 5.83 10.41
CA HIS A 197 -15.56 5.82 10.38
C HIS A 197 -15.02 6.74 9.29
N GLY A 198 -15.51 6.61 8.05
CA GLY A 198 -15.13 7.50 6.94
C GLY A 198 -15.45 8.97 7.22
N LYS A 199 -16.67 9.27 7.70
CA LYS A 199 -17.06 10.64 8.06
C LYS A 199 -16.12 11.26 9.11
N TYR A 200 -15.78 10.52 10.16
CA TYR A 200 -14.86 10.99 11.20
C TYR A 200 -13.44 11.19 10.69
N MET A 201 -12.95 10.26 9.85
CA MET A 201 -11.65 10.36 9.21
C MET A 201 -11.50 11.66 8.38
N TYR A 202 -12.48 11.98 7.54
CA TYR A 202 -12.48 13.23 6.76
C TYR A 202 -12.64 14.48 7.63
N ALA A 203 -13.47 14.43 8.68
CA ALA A 203 -13.64 15.53 9.62
C ALA A 203 -12.35 15.85 10.39
N ILE A 204 -11.69 14.82 10.94
CA ILE A 204 -10.40 14.94 11.65
C ILE A 204 -9.33 15.52 10.70
N GLY A 205 -9.24 14.99 9.48
CA GLY A 205 -8.28 15.49 8.49
C GLY A 205 -8.57 16.92 8.02
N GLY A 206 -9.82 17.34 8.00
CA GLY A 206 -10.18 18.73 7.71
C GLY A 206 -9.76 19.68 8.83
N ASN A 207 -10.27 19.46 10.02
CA ASN A 207 -9.92 20.21 11.23
C ASN A 207 -10.17 19.35 12.48
N GLU A 208 -9.09 18.90 13.12
CA GLU A 208 -9.13 18.02 14.29
C GLU A 208 -9.88 18.67 15.46
N ASN A 209 -9.62 19.94 15.76
CA ASN A 209 -10.27 20.66 16.86
C ASN A 209 -11.77 20.81 16.60
N ALA A 210 -12.17 21.19 15.40
CA ALA A 210 -13.57 21.30 15.04
C ALA A 210 -14.30 19.94 15.11
N ALA A 211 -13.65 18.86 14.68
CA ALA A 211 -14.17 17.50 14.78
C ALA A 211 -14.38 17.10 16.25
N GLN A 212 -13.44 17.43 17.14
CA GLN A 212 -13.54 17.17 18.58
C GLN A 212 -14.70 17.92 19.21
N VAL A 213 -14.85 19.21 18.91
CA VAL A 213 -15.96 20.04 19.39
C VAL A 213 -17.32 19.51 18.89
N ALA A 214 -17.34 18.94 17.67
CA ALA A 214 -18.52 18.28 17.11
C ALA A 214 -18.82 16.89 17.72
N GLY A 215 -18.09 16.48 18.76
CA GLY A 215 -18.32 15.23 19.49
C GLY A 215 -17.65 14.00 18.88
N VAL A 216 -16.72 14.16 17.91
CA VAL A 216 -15.96 13.05 17.37
C VAL A 216 -14.88 12.64 18.38
N ASN A 217 -14.86 11.36 18.76
CA ASN A 217 -13.75 10.81 19.54
C ASN A 217 -12.53 10.63 18.62
N VAL A 218 -11.67 11.67 18.57
CA VAL A 218 -10.47 11.72 17.74
C VAL A 218 -9.50 10.61 18.10
N THR A 219 -9.23 10.41 19.40
CA THR A 219 -8.32 9.37 19.90
C THR A 219 -8.70 7.99 19.40
N ALA A 220 -9.95 7.57 19.65
CA ALA A 220 -10.41 6.25 19.21
C ALA A 220 -10.45 6.13 17.69
N SER A 221 -10.72 7.22 16.97
CA SER A 221 -10.73 7.22 15.50
C SER A 221 -9.34 7.04 14.92
N LEU A 222 -8.33 7.74 15.45
CA LEU A 222 -6.93 7.59 15.01
C LEU A 222 -6.42 6.17 15.28
N ILE A 223 -6.63 5.62 16.47
CA ILE A 223 -6.22 4.25 16.80
C ILE A 223 -6.82 3.25 15.80
N ARG A 224 -8.13 3.35 15.51
CA ARG A 224 -8.80 2.47 14.53
C ARG A 224 -8.22 2.61 13.12
N ILE A 225 -7.84 3.81 12.70
CA ILE A 225 -7.24 4.06 11.39
C ILE A 225 -5.89 3.36 11.28
N TYR A 226 -5.00 3.49 12.27
CA TYR A 226 -3.70 2.81 12.27
C TYR A 226 -3.82 1.29 12.40
N ILE A 227 -4.77 0.77 13.18
CA ILE A 227 -5.06 -0.68 13.24
C ILE A 227 -5.47 -1.18 11.85
N LEU A 228 -6.43 -0.51 11.21
CA LEU A 228 -6.92 -0.89 9.89
C LEU A 228 -5.81 -0.82 8.84
N ALA A 229 -4.96 0.21 8.89
CA ALA A 229 -3.81 0.35 8.03
C ALA A 229 -2.86 -0.86 8.17
N SER A 230 -2.50 -1.22 9.40
CA SER A 230 -1.63 -2.37 9.69
C SER A 230 -2.26 -3.71 9.28
N CYS A 231 -3.58 -3.87 9.38
CA CYS A 231 -4.28 -5.03 8.82
C CYS A 231 -4.11 -5.11 7.28
N MET A 232 -4.10 -3.97 6.59
CA MET A 232 -3.86 -3.93 5.14
C MET A 232 -2.39 -4.21 4.81
N TYR A 233 -1.45 -3.76 5.63
CA TYR A 233 -0.03 -4.11 5.48
C TYR A 233 0.20 -5.61 5.71
N ALA A 234 -0.52 -6.21 6.66
CA ALA A 234 -0.52 -7.66 6.88
C ALA A 234 -0.98 -8.43 5.64
N LEU A 235 -2.15 -8.07 5.11
CA LEU A 235 -2.69 -8.71 3.90
C LEU A 235 -1.76 -8.47 2.69
N GLY A 236 -1.28 -7.24 2.51
CA GLY A 236 -0.33 -6.92 1.45
C GLY A 236 0.96 -7.74 1.55
N GLY A 237 1.55 -7.85 2.74
CA GLY A 237 2.77 -8.63 3.01
C GLY A 237 2.55 -10.14 2.77
N PHE A 238 1.42 -10.67 3.21
CA PHE A 238 1.02 -12.04 2.93
C PHE A 238 0.98 -12.33 1.42
N LEU A 239 0.34 -11.45 0.64
CA LEU A 239 0.23 -11.62 -0.80
C LEU A 239 1.57 -11.40 -1.53
N VAL A 240 2.40 -10.46 -1.06
CA VAL A 240 3.77 -10.24 -1.58
C VAL A 240 4.63 -11.47 -1.34
N GLY A 241 4.59 -12.07 -0.14
CA GLY A 241 5.31 -13.30 0.18
C GLY A 241 4.88 -14.47 -0.70
N ALA A 242 3.56 -14.69 -0.84
CA ALA A 242 3.02 -15.72 -1.73
C ALA A 242 3.47 -15.55 -3.18
N LYS A 243 3.49 -14.31 -3.69
CA LYS A 243 3.89 -13.99 -5.05
C LYS A 243 5.40 -14.17 -5.28
N ALA A 244 6.21 -13.75 -4.31
CA ALA A 244 7.67 -13.85 -4.42
C ALA A 244 8.20 -15.28 -4.20
N GLY A 245 7.42 -16.17 -3.57
CA GLY A 245 7.89 -17.49 -3.17
C GLY A 245 8.94 -17.45 -2.06
N GLY A 246 9.15 -16.27 -1.45
CA GLY A 246 10.14 -16.04 -0.40
C GLY A 246 9.91 -14.71 0.31
N ALA A 247 10.54 -14.56 1.48
CA ALA A 247 10.56 -13.32 2.24
C ALA A 247 11.94 -13.09 2.86
N SER A 248 12.30 -11.83 3.07
CA SER A 248 13.54 -11.43 3.73
C SER A 248 13.33 -10.13 4.50
N THR A 249 14.31 -9.72 5.28
CA THR A 249 14.32 -8.44 5.98
C THR A 249 14.19 -7.23 5.05
N ASN A 250 14.52 -7.38 3.77
CA ASN A 250 14.39 -6.33 2.75
C ASN A 250 13.04 -6.35 2.02
N THR A 251 12.20 -7.37 2.24
CA THR A 251 10.85 -7.39 1.66
C THR A 251 10.07 -6.17 2.11
N GLY A 252 9.38 -5.52 1.18
CA GLY A 252 8.58 -4.34 1.46
C GLY A 252 9.36 -3.03 1.66
N ASN A 253 10.68 -3.04 1.54
CA ASN A 253 11.48 -1.81 1.65
C ASN A 253 11.07 -0.78 0.57
N GLY A 254 10.74 0.45 0.99
CA GLY A 254 10.32 1.54 0.10
C GLY A 254 8.83 1.50 -0.29
N TYR A 255 8.08 0.46 0.07
CA TYR A 255 6.64 0.39 -0.25
C TYR A 255 5.82 1.48 0.44
N GLU A 256 6.27 1.97 1.59
CA GLU A 256 5.69 3.14 2.25
C GLU A 256 5.74 4.39 1.37
N LEU A 257 6.88 4.67 0.76
CA LEU A 257 7.07 5.83 -0.10
C LEU A 257 6.26 5.70 -1.41
N GLU A 258 6.27 4.50 -2.01
CA GLU A 258 5.45 4.22 -3.19
C GLU A 258 3.95 4.39 -2.90
N ALA A 259 3.47 3.88 -1.75
CA ALA A 259 2.07 3.98 -1.37
C ALA A 259 1.64 5.43 -1.10
N ILE A 260 2.46 6.21 -0.38
CA ILE A 260 2.22 7.63 -0.12
C ILE A 260 2.14 8.40 -1.44
N ALA A 261 3.09 8.18 -2.33
CA ALA A 261 3.13 8.85 -3.63
C ALA A 261 1.96 8.44 -4.53
N ALA A 262 1.61 7.15 -4.58
CA ALA A 262 0.45 6.65 -5.30
C ALA A 262 -0.84 7.31 -4.77
N CYS A 263 -1.01 7.39 -3.45
CA CYS A 263 -2.13 8.08 -2.84
C CYS A 263 -2.19 9.56 -3.26
N THR A 264 -1.04 10.25 -3.23
CA THR A 264 -0.95 11.68 -3.57
C THR A 264 -1.27 11.93 -5.06
N ILE A 265 -0.71 11.13 -5.97
CA ILE A 265 -1.03 11.18 -7.41
C ILE A 265 -2.52 10.90 -7.63
N GLY A 266 -3.07 9.96 -6.87
CA GLY A 266 -4.49 9.63 -6.88
C GLY A 266 -5.40 10.69 -6.25
N GLY A 267 -4.82 11.81 -5.75
CA GLY A 267 -5.58 12.94 -5.19
C GLY A 267 -5.96 12.77 -3.72
N VAL A 268 -5.28 11.88 -2.98
CA VAL A 268 -5.32 11.88 -1.52
C VAL A 268 -4.36 12.97 -1.04
N SER A 269 -4.87 13.94 -0.30
CA SER A 269 -4.06 15.07 0.17
C SER A 269 -3.23 14.71 1.39
N THR A 270 -1.95 15.03 1.36
CA THR A 270 -1.04 14.94 2.51
C THR A 270 -1.38 15.99 3.60
N ASN A 271 -2.12 17.02 3.24
CA ASN A 271 -2.66 18.02 4.17
C ASN A 271 -3.99 17.59 4.83
N GLY A 272 -4.47 16.40 4.52
CA GLY A 272 -5.66 15.78 5.10
C GLY A 272 -7.00 16.21 4.51
N GLY A 273 -8.05 15.54 4.95
CA GLY A 273 -9.45 15.87 4.65
C GLY A 273 -9.94 15.54 3.24
N VAL A 274 -9.06 15.08 2.34
CA VAL A 274 -9.39 14.78 0.94
C VAL A 274 -8.78 13.46 0.49
N GLY A 275 -9.57 12.64 -0.19
CA GLY A 275 -9.09 11.39 -0.80
C GLY A 275 -10.25 10.55 -1.32
N LYS A 276 -9.98 9.66 -2.26
CA LYS A 276 -10.95 8.69 -2.80
C LYS A 276 -10.25 7.37 -3.11
N VAL A 277 -10.88 6.25 -2.82
CA VAL A 277 -10.34 4.91 -3.08
C VAL A 277 -10.05 4.69 -4.58
N SER A 278 -10.93 5.18 -5.45
CA SER A 278 -10.69 5.12 -6.91
C SER A 278 -9.45 5.90 -7.33
N GLY A 279 -9.18 7.02 -6.67
CA GLY A 279 -7.95 7.78 -6.88
C GLY A 279 -6.71 6.98 -6.45
N VAL A 280 -6.75 6.32 -5.29
CA VAL A 280 -5.67 5.45 -4.82
C VAL A 280 -5.34 4.37 -5.86
N LEU A 281 -6.37 3.72 -6.42
CA LEU A 281 -6.18 2.73 -7.50
C LEU A 281 -5.49 3.34 -8.73
N VAL A 282 -5.94 4.51 -9.19
CA VAL A 282 -5.33 5.20 -10.33
C VAL A 282 -3.86 5.54 -10.04
N GLY A 283 -3.55 6.04 -8.84
CA GLY A 283 -2.18 6.36 -8.46
C GLY A 283 -1.26 5.13 -8.45
N VAL A 284 -1.72 3.99 -7.92
CA VAL A 284 -0.96 2.73 -7.95
C VAL A 284 -0.76 2.24 -9.38
N LEU A 285 -1.80 2.30 -10.22
CA LEU A 285 -1.69 1.96 -11.64
C LEU A 285 -0.63 2.82 -12.36
N VAL A 286 -0.59 4.12 -12.09
CA VAL A 286 0.41 5.03 -12.67
C VAL A 286 1.83 4.60 -12.34
N PHE A 287 2.11 4.24 -11.07
CA PHE A 287 3.43 3.75 -10.66
C PHE A 287 3.79 2.42 -11.31
N GLU A 288 2.85 1.47 -11.35
CA GLU A 288 3.15 0.15 -11.92
C GLU A 288 3.32 0.22 -13.44
N VAL A 289 2.51 1.02 -14.13
CA VAL A 289 2.68 1.24 -15.57
C VAL A 289 4.02 1.92 -15.86
N LEU A 290 4.45 2.90 -15.07
CA LEU A 290 5.77 3.52 -15.20
C LEU A 290 6.88 2.46 -15.11
N LYS A 291 6.85 1.60 -14.09
CA LYS A 291 7.84 0.52 -13.89
C LYS A 291 7.89 -0.42 -15.09
N ILE A 292 6.72 -0.87 -15.54
CA ILE A 292 6.61 -1.78 -16.69
C ILE A 292 7.14 -1.10 -17.96
N CYS A 293 6.81 0.16 -18.21
CA CYS A 293 7.34 0.90 -19.36
C CYS A 293 8.88 0.96 -19.34
N LEU A 294 9.47 1.31 -18.20
CA LEU A 294 10.93 1.39 -18.07
C LEU A 294 11.57 0.01 -18.25
N GLN A 295 10.96 -1.05 -17.73
CA GLN A 295 11.41 -2.42 -17.90
C GLN A 295 11.39 -2.87 -19.39
N PHE A 296 10.32 -2.55 -20.12
CA PHE A 296 10.22 -2.86 -21.56
C PHE A 296 11.21 -2.06 -22.43
N LEU A 297 11.61 -0.87 -21.97
CA LEU A 297 12.66 -0.06 -22.60
C LEU A 297 14.08 -0.55 -22.25
N GLY A 298 14.22 -1.62 -21.44
CA GLY A 298 15.52 -2.15 -21.03
C GLY A 298 16.27 -1.25 -20.05
N VAL A 299 15.57 -0.34 -19.36
CA VAL A 299 16.18 0.56 -18.37
C VAL A 299 16.57 -0.23 -17.12
N ASP A 300 17.80 -0.06 -16.67
CA ASP A 300 18.29 -0.69 -15.45
C ASP A 300 17.41 -0.34 -14.24
N PRO A 301 17.11 -1.31 -13.36
CA PRO A 301 16.30 -1.10 -12.16
C PRO A 301 16.77 0.09 -11.29
N ALA A 302 18.07 0.39 -11.25
CA ALA A 302 18.60 1.53 -10.51
C ALA A 302 18.04 2.87 -11.01
N TYR A 303 17.93 3.06 -12.33
CA TYR A 303 17.31 4.26 -12.91
C TYR A 303 15.80 4.31 -12.66
N THR A 304 15.16 3.14 -12.52
CA THR A 304 13.73 3.07 -12.16
C THR A 304 13.49 3.69 -10.78
N TYR A 305 14.37 3.45 -9.80
CA TYR A 305 14.28 4.12 -8.48
C TYR A 305 14.45 5.63 -8.58
N ILE A 306 15.36 6.12 -9.43
CA ILE A 306 15.53 7.56 -9.66
C ILE A 306 14.25 8.17 -10.26
N ALA A 307 13.69 7.54 -11.27
CA ALA A 307 12.45 7.99 -11.91
C ALA A 307 11.28 8.01 -10.91
N GLN A 308 11.14 6.97 -10.08
CA GLN A 308 10.15 6.92 -9.02
C GLN A 308 10.33 8.07 -8.02
N GLY A 309 11.55 8.29 -7.55
CA GLY A 309 11.86 9.39 -6.62
C GLY A 309 11.47 10.76 -7.20
N LEU A 310 11.79 11.02 -8.47
CA LEU A 310 11.38 12.24 -9.16
C LEU A 310 9.86 12.39 -9.23
N VAL A 311 9.14 11.32 -9.58
CA VAL A 311 7.67 11.32 -9.64
C VAL A 311 7.08 11.60 -8.25
N ILE A 312 7.64 11.04 -7.17
CA ILE A 312 7.22 11.30 -5.79
C ILE A 312 7.36 12.79 -5.46
N VAL A 313 8.54 13.37 -5.69
CA VAL A 313 8.81 14.79 -5.39
C VAL A 313 7.88 15.70 -6.16
N ILE A 314 7.71 15.46 -7.46
CA ILE A 314 6.81 16.24 -8.31
C ILE A 314 5.35 16.12 -7.85
N ALA A 315 4.89 14.92 -7.51
CA ALA A 315 3.51 14.68 -7.04
C ALA A 315 3.21 15.46 -5.76
N VAL A 316 4.11 15.37 -4.77
CA VAL A 316 3.95 16.08 -3.48
C VAL A 316 4.04 17.58 -3.68
N ALA A 317 4.96 18.07 -4.51
CA ALA A 317 5.09 19.49 -4.80
C ALA A 317 3.83 20.06 -5.47
N LEU A 318 3.21 19.30 -6.37
CA LEU A 318 1.93 19.68 -7.02
C LEU A 318 0.76 19.68 -6.02
N ASP A 319 0.70 18.72 -5.08
CA ASP A 319 -0.33 18.69 -4.04
C ASP A 319 -0.22 19.91 -3.12
N LEU A 320 0.99 20.22 -2.65
CA LEU A 320 1.26 21.41 -1.85
C LEU A 320 0.87 22.71 -2.56
N ARG A 321 1.22 22.87 -3.83
CA ARG A 321 0.81 24.03 -4.63
C ARG A 321 -0.70 24.17 -4.73
N LYS A 322 -1.43 23.08 -4.95
CA LYS A 322 -2.91 23.07 -4.98
C LYS A 322 -3.51 23.49 -3.65
N TYR A 323 -2.88 23.10 -2.53
CA TYR A 323 -3.33 23.46 -1.20
C TYR A 323 -3.10 24.97 -0.92
N LEU A 324 -1.91 25.49 -1.25
CA LEU A 324 -1.58 26.90 -1.07
C LEU A 324 -2.43 27.83 -1.94
N ALA A 325 -2.78 27.42 -3.15
CA ALA A 325 -3.64 28.20 -4.05
C ALA A 325 -5.12 28.26 -3.62
N LYS A 326 -5.54 27.47 -2.60
CA LYS A 326 -6.90 27.49 -2.06
C LYS A 326 -7.04 28.28 -0.75
N LYS A 327 -5.92 28.70 -0.17
CA LYS A 327 -5.85 29.65 0.94
C LYS A 327 -5.81 31.07 0.42
#